data_c4e398de98a631e05844f7458ed59da4
#
_entry.id   c4e398de98a631e05844f7458ed59da4
#
_cell.length_a   1.000
_cell.length_b   1.000
_cell.length_c   1.000
_cell.angle_alpha   90.00
_cell.angle_beta   90.00
_cell.angle_gamma   90.00
#
_symmetry.space_group_name_H-M   'P 1'
#
loop_
_entity.id
_entity.type
_entity.pdbx_description
1 polymer ?
#
loop_
_entity_poly.entity_id
_entity_poly.type
_entity_poly.pdbx_seq_one_letter_code
_entity_poly.pdbx_strand_id
1 'polypeptide(L)'
;MIENSEIFVETYILPIKVIVVGAVHIAQYLVDFAKSLNFEISIIDPRGYFASEQRFPDMKIINKWPNEAFKEIETNENTALIALTHDPKIDDPALQYALKKKFYYIGALGSKKTHENRCQRLKEAGFNDEQINSIHGPIGIKLGGRSAPEIALSVIAQLVSKTYKK
;
A
#
# COMPACT_ATOMS: atom_id res chain seq x y z
N MET A 1 -26.40 47.28 5.29
CA MET A 1 -25.16 46.95 6.04
C MET A 1 -24.95 45.47 5.91
N ILE A 2 -23.90 45.03 5.23
CA ILE A 2 -23.52 43.61 5.15
C ILE A 2 -22.70 43.36 6.42
N GLU A 3 -23.24 42.59 7.36
CA GLU A 3 -22.50 42.13 8.52
C GLU A 3 -21.30 41.29 8.03
N ASN A 4 -20.09 41.59 8.50
CA ASN A 4 -18.90 40.78 8.29
C ASN A 4 -19.14 39.46 9.04
N SER A 5 -19.62 38.45 8.32
CA SER A 5 -19.66 37.09 8.85
C SER A 5 -18.31 36.43 8.57
N GLU A 6 -17.55 36.13 9.61
CA GLU A 6 -16.37 35.27 9.52
C GLU A 6 -16.84 33.83 9.38
N ILE A 7 -16.44 33.16 8.28
CA ILE A 7 -16.72 31.74 8.07
C ILE A 7 -15.49 30.96 8.54
N PHE A 8 -15.64 30.21 9.62
CA PHE A 8 -14.64 29.24 10.06
C PHE A 8 -14.88 27.93 9.32
N VAL A 9 -13.88 27.47 8.55
CA VAL A 9 -13.90 26.19 7.83
C VAL A 9 -12.95 25.23 8.50
N GLU A 10 -13.48 24.22 9.17
CA GLU A 10 -12.69 23.11 9.69
C GLU A 10 -12.71 21.95 8.69
N THR A 11 -11.54 21.60 8.15
CA THR A 11 -11.40 20.49 7.21
C THR A 11 -10.92 19.24 7.94
N TYR A 12 -11.75 18.22 7.99
CA TYR A 12 -11.36 16.89 8.46
C TYR A 12 -10.74 16.10 7.29
N ILE A 13 -9.44 15.87 7.38
CA ILE A 13 -8.75 14.98 6.43
C ILE A 13 -8.93 13.55 6.95
N LEU A 14 -9.58 12.69 6.15
CA LEU A 14 -9.67 11.27 6.47
C LEU A 14 -8.26 10.67 6.55
N PRO A 15 -7.98 9.82 7.55
CA PRO A 15 -6.68 9.19 7.68
C PRO A 15 -6.36 8.35 6.43
N ILE A 16 -5.10 8.37 6.03
CA ILE A 16 -4.63 7.55 4.93
C ILE A 16 -4.63 6.11 5.40
N LYS A 17 -5.30 5.26 4.62
CA LYS A 17 -5.33 3.82 4.85
C LYS A 17 -4.21 3.16 4.05
N VAL A 18 -3.35 2.41 4.73
CA VAL A 18 -2.24 1.68 4.11
C VAL A 18 -2.48 0.19 4.28
N ILE A 19 -2.70 -0.50 3.19
CA ILE A 19 -2.84 -1.96 3.17
C ILE A 19 -1.53 -2.56 2.72
N VAL A 20 -0.88 -3.28 3.62
CA VAL A 20 0.38 -4.00 3.36
C VAL A 20 0.04 -5.46 3.09
N VAL A 21 0.37 -5.93 1.90
CA VAL A 21 0.22 -7.33 1.51
C VAL A 21 1.58 -8.01 1.59
N GLY A 22 1.70 -8.92 2.56
CA GLY A 22 2.96 -9.59 2.88
C GLY A 22 3.58 -9.12 4.19
N ALA A 23 3.49 -9.95 5.21
CA ALA A 23 4.06 -9.73 6.53
C ALA A 23 5.56 -10.08 6.59
N VAL A 24 6.31 -9.68 5.57
CA VAL A 24 7.76 -9.92 5.44
C VAL A 24 8.57 -9.00 6.36
N HIS A 25 9.89 -9.20 6.43
CA HIS A 25 10.74 -8.42 7.34
C HIS A 25 10.67 -6.90 7.09
N ILE A 26 10.63 -6.48 5.84
CA ILE A 26 10.49 -5.06 5.45
C ILE A 26 9.20 -4.45 6.02
N ALA A 27 8.12 -5.23 6.10
CA ALA A 27 6.83 -4.76 6.60
C ALA A 27 6.90 -4.28 8.05
N GLN A 28 7.75 -4.86 8.90
CA GLN A 28 7.90 -4.44 10.30
C GLN A 28 8.39 -2.99 10.39
N TYR A 29 9.46 -2.64 9.68
CA TYR A 29 9.97 -1.26 9.62
C TYR A 29 8.98 -0.30 8.96
N LEU A 30 8.32 -0.75 7.90
CA LEU A 30 7.33 0.06 7.20
C LEU A 30 6.16 0.43 8.12
N VAL A 31 5.69 -0.51 8.94
CA VAL A 31 4.64 -0.28 9.93
C VAL A 31 5.07 0.76 10.95
N ASP A 32 6.29 0.70 11.46
CA ASP A 32 6.81 1.67 12.44
C ASP A 32 6.87 3.09 11.87
N PHE A 33 7.34 3.25 10.63
CA PHE A 33 7.33 4.55 9.95
C PHE A 33 5.89 5.06 9.70
N ALA A 34 5.00 4.19 9.25
CA ALA A 34 3.62 4.56 8.96
C ALA A 34 2.83 4.93 10.22
N LYS A 35 3.07 4.25 11.35
CA LYS A 35 2.54 4.64 12.68
C LYS A 35 2.97 6.05 13.06
N SER A 36 4.24 6.38 12.86
CA SER A 36 4.77 7.73 13.15
C SER A 36 4.12 8.84 12.32
N LEU A 37 3.53 8.48 11.19
CA LEU A 37 2.79 9.37 10.28
C LEU A 37 1.28 9.36 10.53
N ASN A 38 0.80 8.65 11.55
CA ASN A 38 -0.62 8.46 11.86
C ASN A 38 -1.43 7.85 10.70
N PHE A 39 -0.83 6.94 9.91
CA PHE A 39 -1.54 6.18 8.90
C PHE A 39 -2.30 5.01 9.54
N GLU A 40 -3.49 4.72 9.03
CA GLU A 40 -4.26 3.54 9.41
C GLU A 40 -3.75 2.32 8.64
N ILE A 41 -3.15 1.34 9.35
CA ILE A 41 -2.47 0.22 8.72
C ILE A 41 -3.25 -1.07 8.90
N SER A 42 -3.37 -1.84 7.82
CA SER A 42 -3.83 -3.23 7.84
C SER A 42 -2.82 -4.12 7.12
N ILE A 43 -2.56 -5.30 7.68
CA ILE A 43 -1.63 -6.28 7.13
C ILE A 43 -2.42 -7.48 6.63
N ILE A 44 -2.21 -7.88 5.39
CA ILE A 44 -2.80 -9.07 4.77
C ILE A 44 -1.66 -10.05 4.45
N ASP A 45 -1.72 -11.25 5.02
CA ASP A 45 -0.86 -12.36 4.61
C ASP A 45 -1.55 -13.70 4.93
N PRO A 46 -1.80 -14.57 3.95
CA PRO A 46 -2.44 -15.86 4.18
C PRO A 46 -1.54 -16.83 4.97
N ARG A 47 -0.25 -16.51 5.06
CA ARG A 47 0.74 -17.32 5.78
C ARG A 47 0.82 -16.87 7.24
N GLY A 48 -0.06 -17.39 8.09
CA GLY A 48 -0.25 -16.96 9.48
C GLY A 48 1.02 -16.93 10.35
N TYR A 49 2.05 -17.73 10.01
CA TYR A 49 3.34 -17.68 10.68
C TYR A 49 4.05 -16.32 10.53
N PHE A 50 3.94 -15.69 9.37
CA PHE A 50 4.55 -14.39 9.12
C PHE A 50 3.73 -13.24 9.72
N ALA A 51 2.42 -13.32 9.65
CA ALA A 51 1.49 -12.30 10.12
C ALA A 51 0.98 -12.67 11.53
N SER A 52 1.83 -12.49 12.52
CA SER A 52 1.53 -12.76 13.93
C SER A 52 1.54 -11.47 14.75
N GLU A 53 0.73 -11.45 15.83
CA GLU A 53 0.66 -10.33 16.76
C GLU A 53 2.02 -10.05 17.43
N GLN A 54 2.83 -11.09 17.65
CA GLN A 54 4.18 -10.94 18.18
C GLN A 54 5.08 -10.09 17.26
N ARG A 55 4.92 -10.22 15.94
CA ARG A 55 5.70 -9.48 14.96
C ARG A 55 5.12 -8.10 14.62
N PHE A 56 3.82 -7.94 14.78
CA PHE A 56 3.08 -6.74 14.45
C PHE A 56 2.11 -6.38 15.58
N PRO A 57 2.63 -5.97 16.76
CA PRO A 57 1.79 -5.65 17.90
C PRO A 57 0.87 -4.46 17.58
N ASP A 58 -0.36 -4.53 18.05
CA ASP A 58 -1.40 -3.51 17.89
C ASP A 58 -1.79 -3.20 16.43
N MET A 59 -1.53 -4.14 15.51
CA MET A 59 -1.89 -4.00 14.11
C MET A 59 -3.13 -4.82 13.74
N LYS A 60 -3.92 -4.31 12.82
CA LYS A 60 -4.97 -5.10 12.19
C LYS A 60 -4.35 -6.10 11.23
N ILE A 61 -4.34 -7.37 11.63
CA ILE A 61 -3.79 -8.48 10.86
C ILE A 61 -4.95 -9.33 10.32
N ILE A 62 -4.89 -9.64 9.02
CA ILE A 62 -5.87 -10.48 8.34
C ILE A 62 -5.15 -11.64 7.68
N ASN A 63 -5.22 -12.81 8.32
CA ASN A 63 -4.59 -14.05 7.86
C ASN A 63 -5.48 -14.77 6.82
N LYS A 64 -5.75 -14.08 5.72
CA LYS A 64 -6.57 -14.58 4.60
C LYS A 64 -5.92 -14.25 3.27
N TRP A 65 -6.35 -14.96 2.25
CA TRP A 65 -5.99 -14.59 0.88
C TRP A 65 -6.56 -13.21 0.53
N PRO A 66 -5.89 -12.40 -0.30
CA PRO A 66 -6.33 -11.03 -0.60
C PRO A 66 -7.79 -10.92 -1.03
N ASN A 67 -8.27 -11.84 -1.87
CA ASN A 67 -9.67 -11.83 -2.33
C ASN A 67 -10.70 -11.96 -1.19
N GLU A 68 -10.33 -12.62 -0.09
CA GLU A 68 -11.17 -12.75 1.11
C GLU A 68 -10.95 -11.58 2.05
N ALA A 69 -9.69 -11.20 2.26
CA ALA A 69 -9.31 -10.12 3.15
C ALA A 69 -9.96 -8.78 2.77
N PHE A 70 -10.03 -8.47 1.48
CA PHE A 70 -10.66 -7.23 1.00
C PHE A 70 -12.17 -7.15 1.22
N LYS A 71 -12.84 -8.24 1.56
CA LYS A 71 -14.25 -8.23 1.98
C LYS A 71 -14.42 -7.69 3.41
N GLU A 72 -13.35 -7.70 4.20
CA GLU A 72 -13.34 -7.29 5.62
C GLU A 72 -12.69 -5.92 5.84
N ILE A 73 -12.17 -5.31 4.80
CA ILE A 73 -11.49 -4.01 4.86
C ILE A 73 -12.33 -2.97 4.09
N GLU A 74 -12.72 -1.93 4.78
CA GLU A 74 -13.26 -0.75 4.11
C GLU A 74 -12.15 0.02 3.40
N THR A 75 -12.32 0.19 2.10
CA THR A 75 -11.41 0.94 1.24
C THR A 75 -12.08 2.21 0.72
N ASN A 76 -11.32 3.26 0.53
CA ASN A 76 -11.78 4.53 0.01
C ASN A 76 -10.73 5.16 -0.92
N GLU A 77 -10.98 6.36 -1.39
CA GLU A 77 -10.07 7.12 -2.27
C GLU A 77 -8.71 7.47 -1.62
N ASN A 78 -8.62 7.39 -0.27
CA ASN A 78 -7.38 7.60 0.48
C ASN A 78 -6.69 6.27 0.83
N THR A 79 -6.98 5.20 0.10
CA THR A 79 -6.37 3.89 0.33
C THR A 79 -5.15 3.69 -0.54
N ALA A 80 -4.05 3.26 0.07
CA ALA A 80 -2.80 2.84 -0.56
C ALA A 80 -2.59 1.34 -0.42
N LEU A 81 -2.05 0.69 -1.45
CA LEU A 81 -1.63 -0.70 -1.42
C LEU A 81 -0.10 -0.81 -1.57
N ILE A 82 0.50 -1.64 -0.73
CA ILE A 82 1.92 -1.98 -0.76
C ILE A 82 2.05 -3.51 -0.79
N ALA A 83 2.43 -4.07 -1.94
CA ALA A 83 2.63 -5.51 -2.13
C ALA A 83 4.12 -5.88 -1.97
N LEU A 84 4.42 -6.78 -1.04
CA LEU A 84 5.78 -7.08 -0.59
C LEU A 84 6.18 -8.56 -0.70
N THR A 85 5.28 -9.47 -1.12
CA THR A 85 5.55 -10.92 -0.99
C THR A 85 6.46 -11.49 -2.07
N HIS A 86 6.53 -10.90 -3.23
CA HIS A 86 7.09 -11.45 -4.47
C HIS A 86 6.37 -12.71 -5.00
N ASP A 87 5.36 -13.20 -4.31
CA ASP A 87 4.55 -14.34 -4.75
C ASP A 87 3.37 -13.85 -5.60
N PRO A 88 3.32 -14.15 -6.90
CA PRO A 88 2.21 -13.74 -7.76
C PRO A 88 0.85 -14.21 -7.27
N LYS A 89 0.78 -15.34 -6.56
CA LYS A 89 -0.48 -15.86 -6.02
C LYS A 89 -1.08 -14.97 -4.94
N ILE A 90 -0.24 -14.21 -4.25
CA ILE A 90 -0.65 -13.28 -3.20
C ILE A 90 -0.69 -11.85 -3.76
N ASP A 91 0.38 -11.40 -4.43
CA ASP A 91 0.50 -10.03 -4.89
C ASP A 91 -0.49 -9.69 -6.02
N ASP A 92 -0.64 -10.57 -7.03
CA ASP A 92 -1.46 -10.27 -8.20
C ASP A 92 -2.95 -10.05 -7.87
N PRO A 93 -3.62 -10.88 -7.05
CA PRO A 93 -5.01 -10.61 -6.64
C PRO A 93 -5.18 -9.29 -5.89
N ALA A 94 -4.20 -8.93 -5.05
CA ALA A 94 -4.23 -7.66 -4.33
C ALA A 94 -4.08 -6.46 -5.26
N LEU A 95 -3.15 -6.52 -6.20
CA LEU A 95 -2.94 -5.49 -7.22
C LEU A 95 -4.16 -5.33 -8.13
N GLN A 96 -4.77 -6.44 -8.57
CA GLN A 96 -5.97 -6.42 -9.39
C GLN A 96 -7.13 -5.74 -8.64
N TYR A 97 -7.30 -6.01 -7.35
CA TYR A 97 -8.31 -5.36 -6.54
C TYR A 97 -8.07 -3.85 -6.45
N ALA A 98 -6.84 -3.45 -6.12
CA ALA A 98 -6.47 -2.04 -5.98
C ALA A 98 -6.65 -1.26 -7.30
N LEU A 99 -6.29 -1.85 -8.44
CA LEU A 99 -6.50 -1.26 -9.76
C LEU A 99 -7.98 -1.06 -10.09
N LYS A 100 -8.83 -2.05 -9.79
CA LYS A 100 -10.29 -1.95 -10.00
C LYS A 100 -10.92 -0.89 -9.11
N LYS A 101 -10.44 -0.74 -7.88
CA LYS A 101 -10.93 0.24 -6.89
C LYS A 101 -10.27 1.62 -7.02
N LYS A 102 -9.28 1.77 -7.93
CA LYS A 102 -8.56 3.02 -8.19
C LYS A 102 -7.93 3.61 -6.92
N PHE A 103 -7.20 2.79 -6.17
CA PHE A 103 -6.45 3.27 -5.02
C PHE A 103 -5.50 4.39 -5.46
N TYR A 104 -5.33 5.43 -4.63
CA TYR A 104 -4.50 6.58 -5.00
C TYR A 104 -3.01 6.25 -5.12
N TYR A 105 -2.57 5.20 -4.44
CA TYR A 105 -1.21 4.70 -4.50
C TYR A 105 -1.22 3.19 -4.55
N ILE A 106 -0.48 2.64 -5.48
CA ILE A 106 -0.26 1.19 -5.62
C ILE A 106 1.22 0.98 -5.85
N GLY A 107 1.88 0.26 -4.93
CA GLY A 107 3.29 -0.05 -5.04
C GLY A 107 3.57 -1.54 -4.88
N ALA A 108 4.57 -2.03 -5.59
CA ALA A 108 4.94 -3.44 -5.55
C ALA A 108 6.44 -3.64 -5.52
N LEU A 109 6.90 -4.41 -4.53
CA LEU A 109 8.29 -4.77 -4.34
C LEU A 109 8.76 -5.72 -5.46
N GLY A 110 10.03 -5.64 -5.83
CA GLY A 110 10.66 -6.51 -6.80
C GLY A 110 11.72 -5.81 -7.64
N SER A 111 12.44 -6.61 -8.43
CA SER A 111 13.35 -6.09 -9.45
C SER A 111 12.59 -5.53 -10.65
N LYS A 112 13.27 -4.82 -11.55
CA LYS A 112 12.70 -4.40 -12.84
C LYS A 112 12.11 -5.58 -13.61
N LYS A 113 12.85 -6.70 -13.69
CA LYS A 113 12.37 -7.92 -14.34
C LYS A 113 11.14 -8.52 -13.68
N THR A 114 11.08 -8.51 -12.34
CA THR A 114 9.88 -8.94 -11.59
C THR A 114 8.68 -8.07 -11.93
N HIS A 115 8.90 -6.77 -12.05
CA HIS A 115 7.84 -5.84 -12.41
C HIS A 115 7.36 -6.03 -13.86
N GLU A 116 8.25 -6.21 -14.81
CA GLU A 116 7.91 -6.52 -16.21
C GLU A 116 7.04 -7.78 -16.32
N ASN A 117 7.44 -8.86 -15.64
CA ASN A 117 6.64 -10.09 -15.61
C ASN A 117 5.26 -9.88 -14.96
N ARG A 118 5.18 -9.04 -13.92
CA ARG A 118 3.93 -8.64 -13.29
C ARG A 118 3.02 -7.87 -14.26
N CYS A 119 3.57 -6.91 -14.97
CA CYS A 119 2.84 -6.16 -15.99
C CYS A 119 2.25 -7.08 -17.06
N GLN A 120 3.02 -8.06 -17.51
CA GLN A 120 2.53 -9.04 -18.49
C GLN A 120 1.33 -9.84 -17.95
N ARG A 121 1.41 -10.37 -16.72
CA ARG A 121 0.28 -11.10 -16.11
C ARG A 121 -0.96 -10.22 -15.91
N LEU A 122 -0.78 -8.95 -15.57
CA LEU A 122 -1.89 -8.01 -15.44
C LEU A 122 -2.53 -7.68 -16.79
N LYS A 123 -1.76 -7.58 -17.87
CA LYS A 123 -2.29 -7.47 -19.23
C LYS A 123 -3.11 -8.69 -19.63
N GLU A 124 -2.62 -9.88 -19.36
CA GLU A 124 -3.33 -11.14 -19.60
C GLU A 124 -4.63 -11.24 -18.78
N ALA A 125 -4.66 -10.61 -17.59
CA ALA A 125 -5.85 -10.47 -16.76
C ALA A 125 -6.83 -9.37 -17.22
N GLY A 126 -6.52 -8.65 -18.31
CA GLY A 126 -7.41 -7.67 -18.95
C GLY A 126 -7.25 -6.22 -18.47
N PHE A 127 -6.18 -5.88 -17.73
CA PHE A 127 -5.89 -4.51 -17.34
C PHE A 127 -5.19 -3.75 -18.50
N ASN A 128 -5.56 -2.51 -18.69
CA ASN A 128 -4.96 -1.65 -19.71
C ASN A 128 -3.62 -1.02 -19.25
N ASP A 129 -2.88 -0.45 -20.20
CA ASP A 129 -1.55 0.13 -19.91
C ASP A 129 -1.62 1.29 -18.92
N GLU A 130 -2.67 2.11 -18.93
CA GLU A 130 -2.84 3.22 -17.98
C GLU A 130 -2.94 2.71 -16.55
N GLN A 131 -3.78 1.69 -16.33
CA GLN A 131 -3.93 1.04 -15.03
C GLN A 131 -2.61 0.41 -14.56
N ILE A 132 -1.93 -0.33 -15.44
CA ILE A 132 -0.67 -1.01 -15.11
C ILE A 132 0.43 0.02 -14.79
N ASN A 133 0.53 1.10 -15.55
CA ASN A 133 1.50 2.16 -15.34
C ASN A 133 1.26 2.98 -14.05
N SER A 134 0.07 2.89 -13.45
CA SER A 134 -0.18 3.48 -12.14
C SER A 134 0.51 2.74 -10.99
N ILE A 135 0.99 1.53 -11.22
CA ILE A 135 1.72 0.74 -10.22
C ILE A 135 3.16 1.23 -10.14
N HIS A 136 3.57 1.64 -8.95
CA HIS A 136 4.97 1.94 -8.66
C HIS A 136 5.76 0.62 -8.49
N GLY A 137 6.48 0.23 -9.52
CA GLY A 137 7.31 -0.98 -9.56
C GLY A 137 8.62 -0.76 -10.32
N PRO A 138 9.75 -1.02 -9.72
CA PRO A 138 9.99 -1.31 -8.31
C PRO A 138 9.54 -0.21 -7.36
N ILE A 139 8.92 -0.60 -6.24
CA ILE A 139 8.43 0.35 -5.22
C ILE A 139 9.58 1.11 -4.55
N GLY A 140 9.34 2.35 -4.16
CA GLY A 140 10.25 3.19 -3.40
C GLY A 140 11.04 4.19 -4.25
N ILE A 141 11.53 5.23 -3.61
CA ILE A 141 12.45 6.19 -4.23
C ILE A 141 13.90 5.66 -4.15
N LYS A 142 14.78 6.11 -5.05
CA LYS A 142 16.17 5.68 -5.06
C LYS A 142 16.93 6.36 -3.92
N LEU A 143 17.19 5.63 -2.82
CA LEU A 143 18.04 6.06 -1.72
C LEU A 143 19.44 5.44 -1.76
N GLY A 144 19.63 4.36 -2.54
CA GLY A 144 20.89 3.63 -2.63
C GLY A 144 21.07 2.53 -1.58
N GLY A 145 20.32 2.54 -0.49
CA GLY A 145 20.33 1.51 0.55
C GLY A 145 19.66 0.20 0.11
N ARG A 146 20.07 -0.91 0.75
CA ARG A 146 19.56 -2.26 0.46
C ARG A 146 19.07 -3.01 1.69
N SER A 147 19.27 -2.48 2.88
CA SER A 147 18.76 -3.08 4.12
C SER A 147 17.23 -2.94 4.20
N ALA A 148 16.61 -3.80 4.99
CA ALA A 148 15.16 -3.78 5.16
C ALA A 148 14.63 -2.42 5.65
N PRO A 149 15.24 -1.74 6.65
CA PRO A 149 14.79 -0.41 7.08
C PRO A 149 14.99 0.66 6.00
N GLU A 150 16.07 0.62 5.22
CA GLU A 150 16.30 1.58 4.12
C GLU A 150 15.29 1.41 2.98
N ILE A 151 14.94 0.17 2.66
CA ILE A 151 13.88 -0.13 1.69
C ILE A 151 12.54 0.37 2.22
N ALA A 152 12.19 0.08 3.48
CA ALA A 152 10.97 0.56 4.10
C ALA A 152 10.88 2.09 4.10
N LEU A 153 11.99 2.78 4.42
CA LEU A 153 12.08 4.23 4.36
C LEU A 153 11.83 4.75 2.93
N SER A 154 12.42 4.12 1.92
CA SER A 154 12.24 4.50 0.52
C SER A 154 10.79 4.37 0.06
N VAL A 155 10.10 3.32 0.52
CA VAL A 155 8.67 3.07 0.23
C VAL A 155 7.80 4.14 0.88
N ILE A 156 8.00 4.41 2.16
CA ILE A 156 7.24 5.45 2.90
C ILE A 156 7.49 6.84 2.30
N ALA A 157 8.72 7.17 1.96
CA ALA A 157 9.05 8.44 1.31
C ALA A 157 8.33 8.60 -0.03
N GLN A 158 8.26 7.53 -0.84
CA GLN A 158 7.48 7.56 -2.09
C GLN A 158 6.00 7.74 -1.83
N LEU A 159 5.43 6.99 -0.88
CA LEU A 159 4.02 7.10 -0.50
C LEU A 159 3.67 8.54 -0.08
N VAL A 160 4.44 9.12 0.85
CA VAL A 160 4.25 10.51 1.32
C VAL A 160 4.35 11.50 0.16
N SER A 161 5.31 11.32 -0.75
CA SER A 161 5.47 12.19 -1.91
C SER A 161 4.28 12.18 -2.86
N LYS A 162 3.48 11.11 -2.86
CA LYS A 162 2.26 10.98 -3.68
C LYS A 162 1.02 11.50 -2.96
N THR A 163 1.00 11.41 -1.64
CA THR A 163 -0.13 11.86 -0.81
C THR A 163 -0.39 13.37 -0.96
N TYR A 164 0.65 14.17 -1.04
CA TYR A 164 0.55 15.64 -1.07
C TYR A 164 0.69 16.25 -2.47
N LYS A 165 0.82 15.43 -3.51
CA LYS A 165 0.71 15.91 -4.90
C LYS A 165 -0.76 16.02 -5.27
N LYS A 166 -1.33 17.19 -5.02
CA LYS A 166 -2.57 17.65 -5.64
C LYS A 166 -2.26 18.44 -6.90
#